data_300a9487c108e69b632d42e45d24a57e
#
_entry.id   300a9487c108e69b632d42e45d24a57e
#
_cell.length_a   1.000
_cell.length_b   1.000
_cell.length_c   1.000
_cell.angle_alpha   90.00
_cell.angle_beta   90.00
_cell.angle_gamma   90.00
#
_symmetry.space_group_name_H-M   'P 1'
#
loop_
_entity.id
_entity.type
_entity.pdbx_description
1 polymer ?
#
loop_
_entity_poly.entity_id
_entity_poly.type
_entity_poly.pdbx_seq_one_letter_code
_entity_poly.pdbx_strand_id
1 'polypeptide(L)'
;MIGWRERFLYAGSIAAMQGFVDEARVHAKGGDGGAGAVSFRREAHVNRGGPDGGDGGSGGSVWLVASRKTASLLAFKDHPHRRGADGGHGSGAKRHGPRGEDLFVQVPEGTVVASLGGGDAHSTDGYRRGEVLADLMVEGDRFLAAKGGHGGMGNARFLSNSRRAPAFAEQGEQGEERWLQLELKLMADVALIGFPNSGKSTLISRLSAARPKIADYPFTTLQPHLGVVRIGDGADEREVVLADIPGLVEGAADGRGLGQRFLRHVERARALVVLVDLAQDRMESPEEQERILTSELARYSSELADLPRIIVGSRVDLATSSSVWPESQISAVTGAGLNSFTYALSGLVQDAAQRGPQRRSTVVSRPEPEGVRVARLAGKVFVVSGRLAERAVALSDLTDQDAVRHVQKKLRSLGVERALARAGAKAGDTVRVGPVELTFEPDEGE
;
A
#
# COMPACT_ATOMS: atom_id res chain seq x y z
N MET A 1 52.11 13.81 -5.59
CA MET A 1 51.09 14.13 -6.63
C MET A 1 50.81 12.85 -7.41
N ILE A 2 49.87 12.06 -6.96
CA ILE A 2 49.25 10.98 -7.73
C ILE A 2 47.79 10.92 -7.33
N GLY A 3 46.95 11.06 -8.35
CA GLY A 3 45.58 11.46 -8.31
C GLY A 3 44.57 10.45 -7.78
N TRP A 4 43.60 10.98 -7.09
CA TRP A 4 42.35 10.36 -6.77
C TRP A 4 41.32 10.67 -7.85
N ARG A 5 41.28 9.85 -8.89
CA ARG A 5 40.16 9.75 -9.84
C ARG A 5 40.08 8.30 -10.30
N GLU A 6 39.13 7.57 -9.74
CA GLU A 6 38.52 6.36 -10.30
C GLU A 6 37.89 5.55 -9.15
N ARG A 7 36.71 5.95 -8.72
CA ARG A 7 35.79 5.09 -7.95
C ARG A 7 34.36 5.67 -7.93
N PHE A 8 33.81 5.95 -9.10
CA PHE A 8 32.38 6.26 -9.26
C PHE A 8 31.83 5.70 -10.56
N LEU A 9 32.02 4.41 -10.79
CA LEU A 9 31.41 3.74 -11.96
C LEU A 9 31.19 2.24 -11.69
N TYR A 10 30.55 1.88 -10.56
CA TYR A 10 30.06 0.49 -10.39
C TYR A 10 29.00 0.38 -9.28
N ALA A 11 28.12 1.36 -9.13
CA ALA A 11 26.97 1.26 -8.24
C ALA A 11 25.62 1.07 -8.98
N GLY A 12 25.65 1.01 -10.32
CA GLY A 12 24.44 0.90 -11.15
C GLY A 12 24.11 -0.51 -11.66
N SER A 13 24.87 -1.55 -11.32
CA SER A 13 24.73 -2.86 -11.99
C SER A 13 24.40 -4.05 -11.09
N ILE A 14 24.13 -3.87 -9.81
CA ILE A 14 23.80 -4.99 -8.89
C ILE A 14 22.28 -5.08 -8.59
N ALA A 15 21.51 -4.04 -8.89
CA ALA A 15 20.05 -4.03 -8.68
C ALA A 15 19.23 -4.89 -9.68
N ALA A 16 19.86 -5.41 -10.73
CA ALA A 16 19.18 -6.13 -11.82
C ALA A 16 19.03 -7.65 -11.60
N MET A 17 19.38 -8.20 -10.41
CA MET A 17 19.30 -9.64 -10.14
C MET A 17 18.31 -10.03 -9.04
N GLN A 18 17.48 -9.12 -8.57
CA GLN A 18 16.51 -9.43 -7.49
C GLN A 18 15.14 -9.70 -8.12
N GLY A 19 14.56 -10.86 -7.77
CA GLY A 19 13.34 -11.39 -8.35
C GLY A 19 12.11 -10.50 -8.06
N PHE A 20 11.12 -10.60 -8.93
CA PHE A 20 9.79 -9.99 -8.76
C PHE A 20 9.14 -10.43 -7.44
N VAL A 21 8.65 -9.49 -6.64
CA VAL A 21 7.96 -9.73 -5.36
C VAL A 21 6.55 -9.18 -5.46
N ASP A 22 5.57 -10.06 -5.31
CA ASP A 22 4.12 -9.80 -5.40
C ASP A 22 3.44 -9.65 -4.04
N GLU A 23 4.08 -10.13 -2.97
CA GLU A 23 3.58 -9.99 -1.61
C GLU A 23 4.68 -9.45 -0.70
N ALA A 24 4.33 -8.47 0.10
CA ALA A 24 5.24 -7.92 1.09
C ALA A 24 4.47 -7.47 2.35
N ARG A 25 5.17 -7.44 3.45
CA ARG A 25 4.66 -6.85 4.69
C ARG A 25 5.32 -5.50 4.89
N VAL A 26 4.54 -4.53 5.34
CA VAL A 26 5.07 -3.22 5.70
C VAL A 26 4.62 -2.84 7.10
N HIS A 27 5.57 -2.41 7.90
CA HIS A 27 5.36 -1.79 9.19
C HIS A 27 5.33 -0.28 8.98
N ALA A 28 4.15 0.31 9.05
CA ALA A 28 3.95 1.74 8.91
C ALA A 28 3.79 2.38 10.29
N LYS A 29 4.61 3.39 10.57
CA LYS A 29 4.53 4.21 11.79
C LYS A 29 4.50 5.68 11.42
N GLY A 30 3.46 6.41 11.82
CA GLY A 30 3.44 7.85 11.77
C GLY A 30 4.49 8.45 12.72
N GLY A 31 4.99 9.63 12.40
CA GLY A 31 5.86 10.37 13.31
C GLY A 31 5.10 10.76 14.59
N ASP A 32 5.81 10.81 15.69
CA ASP A 32 5.24 11.24 16.96
C ASP A 32 5.05 12.77 16.98
N GLY A 33 4.03 13.28 17.66
CA GLY A 33 3.85 14.72 17.87
C GLY A 33 4.88 15.24 18.85
N GLY A 34 5.32 16.50 18.65
CA GLY A 34 6.19 17.20 19.60
C GLY A 34 5.45 17.57 20.88
N ALA A 35 6.13 17.63 22.02
CA ALA A 35 5.54 18.10 23.28
C ALA A 35 5.31 19.61 23.26
N GLY A 36 4.25 20.09 23.93
CA GLY A 36 4.06 21.48 24.24
C GLY A 36 5.08 21.97 25.27
N ALA A 37 5.37 23.28 25.26
CA ALA A 37 6.32 23.87 26.18
C ALA A 37 5.65 24.43 27.43
N VAL A 38 6.34 24.31 28.56
CA VAL A 38 6.04 25.06 29.78
C VAL A 38 7.03 26.21 29.85
N SER A 39 6.57 27.44 29.63
CA SER A 39 7.39 28.63 29.68
C SER A 39 6.61 29.84 30.21
N PHE A 40 7.30 30.80 30.84
CA PHE A 40 6.74 32.00 31.37
C PHE A 40 7.55 33.19 30.88
N ARG A 41 6.89 34.30 30.55
CA ARG A 41 7.55 35.53 30.15
C ARG A 41 8.47 36.02 31.28
N ARG A 42 9.63 36.49 30.90
CA ARG A 42 10.53 37.23 31.81
C ARG A 42 10.36 38.71 31.55
N GLU A 43 9.71 39.39 32.47
CA GLU A 43 9.51 40.86 32.40
C GLU A 43 10.24 41.53 33.54
N ALA A 44 10.82 42.72 33.30
CA ALA A 44 11.49 43.48 34.33
C ALA A 44 10.49 43.82 35.46
N HIS A 45 10.90 43.61 36.70
CA HIS A 45 10.10 43.85 37.91
C HIS A 45 8.86 42.99 38.11
N VAL A 46 8.70 41.91 37.34
CA VAL A 46 7.62 40.92 37.50
C VAL A 46 8.23 39.56 37.79
N ASN A 47 8.02 39.04 38.99
CA ASN A 47 8.61 37.75 39.41
C ASN A 47 8.14 36.53 38.58
N ARG A 48 6.93 36.57 38.04
CA ARG A 48 6.39 35.60 37.09
C ARG A 48 5.51 36.31 36.08
N GLY A 49 5.97 36.43 34.85
CA GLY A 49 5.14 36.87 33.74
C GLY A 49 4.10 35.81 33.38
N GLY A 50 3.21 36.12 32.45
CA GLY A 50 2.19 35.19 32.00
C GLY A 50 2.77 33.96 31.28
N PRO A 51 2.03 32.83 31.17
CA PRO A 51 2.46 31.63 30.45
C PRO A 51 2.64 31.98 28.96
N ASP A 52 3.74 31.53 28.37
CA ASP A 52 4.11 31.80 26.99
C ASP A 52 4.67 30.58 26.25
N GLY A 53 4.47 29.39 26.76
CA GLY A 53 4.86 28.16 26.08
C GLY A 53 4.05 27.90 24.82
N GLY A 54 4.75 27.62 23.71
CA GLY A 54 4.16 27.26 22.42
C GLY A 54 3.76 25.78 22.33
N ASP A 55 2.91 25.45 21.36
CA ASP A 55 2.47 24.07 21.10
C ASP A 55 3.58 23.29 20.39
N GLY A 56 3.61 21.97 20.55
CA GLY A 56 4.41 21.08 19.72
C GLY A 56 3.84 20.94 18.30
N GLY A 57 4.69 20.62 17.35
CA GLY A 57 4.31 20.30 15.97
C GLY A 57 3.69 18.89 15.84
N SER A 58 2.82 18.70 14.89
CA SER A 58 2.30 17.35 14.57
C SER A 58 3.38 16.52 13.87
N GLY A 59 3.41 15.19 14.09
CA GLY A 59 4.21 14.27 13.32
C GLY A 59 3.71 14.08 11.88
N GLY A 60 4.59 13.63 11.00
CA GLY A 60 4.30 13.31 9.61
C GLY A 60 3.58 11.97 9.46
N SER A 61 2.73 11.85 8.48
CA SER A 61 2.00 10.62 8.14
C SER A 61 2.76 9.80 7.10
N VAL A 62 2.46 8.48 7.04
CA VAL A 62 2.97 7.58 6.01
C VAL A 62 1.87 7.30 5.01
N TRP A 63 2.17 7.55 3.73
CA TRP A 63 1.27 7.35 2.62
C TRP A 63 1.82 6.32 1.65
N LEU A 64 1.00 5.37 1.21
CA LEU A 64 1.27 4.53 0.06
C LEU A 64 0.68 5.21 -1.17
N VAL A 65 1.48 5.30 -2.24
CA VAL A 65 1.08 5.99 -3.48
C VAL A 65 1.33 5.09 -4.66
N ALA A 66 0.29 4.78 -5.42
CA ALA A 66 0.41 3.99 -6.64
C ALA A 66 1.26 4.72 -7.69
N SER A 67 2.19 4.00 -8.29
CA SER A 67 3.10 4.55 -9.31
C SER A 67 3.45 3.52 -10.37
N ARG A 68 3.40 3.94 -11.64
CA ARG A 68 3.86 3.15 -12.79
C ARG A 68 5.37 2.97 -12.86
N LYS A 69 6.11 3.76 -12.08
CA LYS A 69 7.57 3.66 -12.03
C LYS A 69 8.05 2.46 -11.23
N THR A 70 7.17 1.84 -10.47
CA THR A 70 7.46 0.70 -9.60
C THR A 70 6.67 -0.51 -10.08
N ALA A 71 7.34 -1.60 -10.43
CA ALA A 71 6.71 -2.83 -10.93
C ALA A 71 6.64 -3.96 -9.88
N SER A 72 7.30 -3.81 -8.73
CA SER A 72 7.46 -4.88 -7.73
C SER A 72 7.44 -4.33 -6.30
N LEU A 73 7.04 -5.17 -5.36
CA LEU A 73 7.07 -4.88 -3.92
C LEU A 73 8.43 -5.21 -3.27
N LEU A 74 9.49 -5.41 -4.06
CA LEU A 74 10.81 -5.81 -3.57
C LEU A 74 11.38 -4.86 -2.50
N ALA A 75 11.21 -3.55 -2.70
CA ALA A 75 11.68 -2.53 -1.76
C ALA A 75 11.11 -2.67 -0.33
N PHE A 76 9.98 -3.37 -0.18
CA PHE A 76 9.38 -3.64 1.13
C PHE A 76 9.90 -4.93 1.76
N LYS A 77 10.39 -5.88 0.96
CA LYS A 77 11.05 -7.09 1.47
C LYS A 77 12.37 -6.74 2.15
N ASP A 78 13.15 -5.84 1.54
CA ASP A 78 14.46 -5.44 2.05
C ASP A 78 14.34 -4.42 3.19
N HIS A 79 13.36 -3.53 3.10
CA HIS A 79 13.12 -2.46 4.07
C HIS A 79 11.64 -2.39 4.44
N PRO A 80 11.12 -3.26 5.34
CA PRO A 80 9.71 -3.31 5.67
C PRO A 80 9.24 -2.14 6.54
N HIS A 81 10.13 -1.49 7.27
CA HIS A 81 9.78 -0.40 8.17
C HIS A 81 9.73 0.94 7.46
N ARG A 82 8.60 1.64 7.63
CA ARG A 82 8.35 2.99 7.08
C ARG A 82 7.86 3.91 8.19
N ARG A 83 8.59 5.00 8.46
CA ARG A 83 8.27 5.93 9.54
C ARG A 83 8.21 7.36 9.01
N GLY A 84 7.14 8.10 9.39
CA GLY A 84 7.05 9.54 9.19
C GLY A 84 7.99 10.30 10.14
N ALA A 85 8.32 11.54 9.81
CA ALA A 85 9.15 12.39 10.65
C ALA A 85 8.40 12.84 11.90
N ASP A 86 9.09 12.92 13.03
CA ASP A 86 8.49 13.42 14.28
C ASP A 86 8.26 14.94 14.22
N GLY A 87 7.26 15.44 14.94
CA GLY A 87 7.02 16.86 15.13
C GLY A 87 8.00 17.47 16.14
N GLY A 88 8.41 18.71 15.89
CA GLY A 88 9.28 19.43 16.81
C GLY A 88 8.56 19.83 18.10
N HIS A 89 9.31 19.96 19.20
CA HIS A 89 8.77 20.46 20.47
C HIS A 89 8.47 21.96 20.40
N GLY A 90 7.45 22.39 21.14
CA GLY A 90 7.19 23.80 21.39
C GLY A 90 8.30 24.46 22.21
N SER A 91 8.38 25.78 22.19
CA SER A 91 9.35 26.52 22.97
C SER A 91 8.75 27.83 23.55
N GLY A 92 9.51 28.55 24.37
CA GLY A 92 9.09 29.81 24.95
C GLY A 92 8.75 30.89 23.90
N ALA A 93 8.17 32.00 24.33
CA ALA A 93 7.69 33.09 23.49
C ALA A 93 6.63 32.63 22.45
N LYS A 94 5.78 31.69 22.82
CA LYS A 94 4.70 31.11 22.00
C LYS A 94 5.20 30.51 20.67
N ARG A 95 6.44 30.07 20.57
CA ARG A 95 6.97 29.46 19.37
C ARG A 95 6.51 28.02 19.30
N HIS A 96 5.74 27.74 18.25
CA HIS A 96 5.26 26.37 17.95
C HIS A 96 6.39 25.55 17.34
N GLY A 97 6.41 24.25 17.63
CA GLY A 97 7.31 23.29 16.98
C GLY A 97 6.96 23.07 15.50
N PRO A 98 7.93 22.82 14.64
CA PRO A 98 7.69 22.51 13.24
C PRO A 98 6.93 21.19 13.09
N ARG A 99 6.10 21.09 12.05
CA ARG A 99 5.44 19.85 11.68
C ARG A 99 6.46 18.87 11.08
N GLY A 100 6.37 17.59 11.42
CA GLY A 100 7.10 16.51 10.77
C GLY A 100 6.65 16.32 9.32
N GLU A 101 7.59 15.99 8.45
CA GLU A 101 7.30 15.74 7.03
C GLU A 101 6.57 14.42 6.83
N ASP A 102 5.58 14.41 5.92
CA ASP A 102 4.88 13.21 5.49
C ASP A 102 5.80 12.35 4.60
N LEU A 103 5.78 11.03 4.80
CA LEU A 103 6.51 10.07 3.98
C LEU A 103 5.59 9.48 2.91
N PHE A 104 5.92 9.70 1.64
CA PHE A 104 5.22 9.11 0.50
C PHE A 104 6.04 7.93 -0.03
N VAL A 105 5.47 6.72 0.07
CA VAL A 105 6.11 5.48 -0.35
C VAL A 105 5.42 4.97 -1.60
N GLN A 106 6.19 4.80 -2.68
CA GLN A 106 5.65 4.31 -3.95
C GLN A 106 5.39 2.82 -3.90
N VAL A 107 4.23 2.41 -4.41
CA VAL A 107 3.81 1.02 -4.62
C VAL A 107 3.37 0.85 -6.08
N PRO A 108 3.46 -0.36 -6.66
CA PRO A 108 2.93 -0.61 -8.00
C PRO A 108 1.42 -0.33 -8.10
N GLU A 109 0.95 0.06 -9.29
CA GLU A 109 -0.49 0.06 -9.60
C GLU A 109 -1.08 -1.35 -9.38
N GLY A 110 -2.30 -1.43 -8.85
CA GLY A 110 -2.95 -2.72 -8.53
C GLY A 110 -2.51 -3.33 -7.19
N THR A 111 -1.81 -2.55 -6.35
CA THR A 111 -1.48 -3.00 -4.99
C THR A 111 -2.71 -2.97 -4.10
N VAL A 112 -3.06 -4.12 -3.55
CA VAL A 112 -4.07 -4.28 -2.50
C VAL A 112 -3.41 -4.16 -1.15
N VAL A 113 -3.97 -3.31 -0.32
CA VAL A 113 -3.54 -3.10 1.07
C VAL A 113 -4.54 -3.78 1.99
N ALA A 114 -4.08 -4.71 2.82
CA ALA A 114 -4.91 -5.38 3.83
C ALA A 114 -4.33 -5.16 5.22
N SER A 115 -5.18 -5.19 6.23
CA SER A 115 -4.73 -5.21 7.62
C SER A 115 -4.08 -6.56 7.96
N LEU A 116 -3.10 -6.55 8.84
CA LEU A 116 -2.58 -7.76 9.47
C LEU A 116 -3.13 -7.80 10.90
N GLY A 117 -3.99 -8.77 11.17
CA GLY A 117 -4.59 -8.98 12.49
C GLY A 117 -3.95 -10.16 13.22
N GLY A 118 -3.82 -10.03 14.55
CA GLY A 118 -3.62 -11.14 15.49
C GLY A 118 -2.25 -11.83 15.44
N GLY A 119 -1.26 -11.24 16.02
CA GLY A 119 0.02 -11.88 16.37
C GLY A 119 0.78 -10.96 17.29
N ASP A 120 1.45 -11.51 18.29
CA ASP A 120 2.41 -10.76 19.09
C ASP A 120 3.46 -10.14 18.15
N ALA A 121 3.82 -8.89 18.39
CA ALA A 121 4.70 -8.07 17.56
C ALA A 121 6.06 -8.71 17.19
N HIS A 122 6.37 -9.89 17.71
CA HIS A 122 7.65 -10.58 17.56
C HIS A 122 7.54 -11.97 16.92
N SER A 123 6.35 -12.43 16.52
CA SER A 123 6.15 -13.74 15.90
C SER A 123 5.90 -13.59 14.38
N THR A 124 6.78 -14.18 13.58
CA THR A 124 6.66 -14.22 12.12
C THR A 124 5.55 -15.12 11.60
N ASP A 125 5.03 -16.05 12.42
CA ASP A 125 4.12 -17.13 12.00
C ASP A 125 2.64 -16.95 12.41
N GLY A 126 2.29 -15.90 13.15
CA GLY A 126 0.94 -15.70 13.70
C GLY A 126 0.03 -14.69 12.98
N TYR A 127 0.54 -13.96 11.99
CA TYR A 127 -0.26 -12.94 11.33
C TYR A 127 -1.22 -13.55 10.31
N ARG A 128 -2.52 -13.30 10.49
CA ARG A 128 -3.54 -13.62 9.49
C ARG A 128 -3.87 -12.35 8.69
N ARG A 129 -3.99 -12.52 7.37
CA ARG A 129 -4.53 -11.46 6.50
C ARG A 129 -5.91 -11.06 7.01
N GLY A 130 -6.06 -9.81 7.34
CA GLY A 130 -7.31 -9.22 7.79
C GLY A 130 -8.11 -8.63 6.63
N GLU A 131 -8.86 -7.59 6.92
CA GLU A 131 -9.72 -6.90 5.98
C GLU A 131 -8.91 -6.12 4.93
N VAL A 132 -9.40 -6.09 3.68
CA VAL A 132 -8.88 -5.22 2.63
C VAL A 132 -9.23 -3.77 2.96
N LEU A 133 -8.21 -2.93 3.09
CA LEU A 133 -8.34 -1.51 3.43
C LEU A 133 -8.36 -0.61 2.19
N ALA A 134 -7.60 -0.99 1.16
CA ALA A 134 -7.54 -0.24 -0.08
C ALA A 134 -7.14 -1.11 -1.27
N ASP A 135 -7.56 -0.70 -2.47
CA ASP A 135 -7.12 -1.23 -3.76
C ASP A 135 -6.62 -0.05 -4.59
N LEU A 136 -5.29 0.07 -4.75
CA LEU A 136 -4.60 1.19 -5.39
C LEU A 136 -4.42 0.86 -6.87
N MET A 137 -5.41 1.19 -7.69
CA MET A 137 -5.53 0.72 -9.06
C MET A 137 -4.88 1.63 -10.10
N VAL A 138 -4.81 2.93 -9.82
CA VAL A 138 -4.44 3.96 -10.80
C VAL A 138 -3.29 4.80 -10.24
N GLU A 139 -2.38 5.23 -11.13
CA GLU A 139 -1.29 6.12 -10.74
C GLU A 139 -1.77 7.34 -9.98
N GLY A 140 -1.12 7.60 -8.85
CA GLY A 140 -1.51 8.70 -7.95
C GLY A 140 -2.54 8.34 -6.90
N ASP A 141 -3.16 7.14 -6.94
CA ASP A 141 -4.00 6.65 -5.84
C ASP A 141 -3.22 6.63 -4.54
N ARG A 142 -3.87 7.04 -3.45
CA ARG A 142 -3.20 7.20 -2.16
C ARG A 142 -3.96 6.50 -1.04
N PHE A 143 -3.21 5.85 -0.19
CA PHE A 143 -3.74 5.26 1.05
C PHE A 143 -2.93 5.74 2.24
N LEU A 144 -3.61 6.23 3.28
CA LEU A 144 -2.99 6.61 4.55
C LEU A 144 -2.61 5.35 5.32
N ALA A 145 -1.33 4.98 5.25
CA ALA A 145 -0.82 3.77 5.90
C ALA A 145 -0.69 3.93 7.42
N ALA A 146 -0.24 5.09 7.89
CA ALA A 146 -0.20 5.43 9.31
C ALA A 146 -0.28 6.95 9.48
N LYS A 147 -1.12 7.41 10.38
CA LYS A 147 -1.30 8.84 10.68
C LYS A 147 -0.26 9.32 11.68
N GLY A 148 0.30 10.51 11.44
CA GLY A 148 1.15 11.18 12.43
C GLY A 148 0.38 11.64 13.67
N GLY A 149 1.06 11.63 14.81
CA GLY A 149 0.53 12.09 16.08
C GLY A 149 0.33 13.61 16.10
N HIS A 150 -0.63 14.09 16.87
CA HIS A 150 -0.82 15.52 17.07
C HIS A 150 0.21 16.08 18.07
N GLY A 151 0.65 17.32 17.85
CA GLY A 151 1.46 18.03 18.82
C GLY A 151 0.70 18.35 20.11
N GLY A 152 1.38 18.33 21.23
CA GLY A 152 0.86 18.67 22.54
C GLY A 152 0.67 20.19 22.67
N MET A 153 -0.32 20.60 23.44
CA MET A 153 -0.59 22.02 23.71
C MET A 153 0.40 22.58 24.74
N GLY A 154 0.94 23.76 24.48
CA GLY A 154 1.77 24.52 25.41
C GLY A 154 0.97 25.12 26.57
N ASN A 155 1.65 25.47 27.66
CA ASN A 155 0.99 26.00 28.86
C ASN A 155 0.19 27.29 28.61
N ALA A 156 0.54 28.07 27.58
CA ALA A 156 -0.22 29.28 27.23
C ALA A 156 -1.71 28.97 26.85
N ARG A 157 -2.00 27.78 26.36
CA ARG A 157 -3.37 27.32 26.01
C ARG A 157 -4.25 27.04 27.22
N PHE A 158 -3.64 26.78 28.38
CA PHE A 158 -4.36 26.42 29.62
C PHE A 158 -4.60 27.60 30.54
N LEU A 159 -4.27 28.81 30.09
CA LEU A 159 -4.57 30.04 30.79
C LEU A 159 -6.09 30.23 30.93
N SER A 160 -6.56 30.43 32.14
CA SER A 160 -7.97 30.71 32.42
C SER A 160 -8.09 31.65 33.64
N ASN A 161 -9.27 32.20 33.88
CA ASN A 161 -9.53 33.07 35.03
C ASN A 161 -9.23 32.41 36.38
N SER A 162 -9.48 31.08 36.46
CA SER A 162 -9.18 30.28 37.65
C SER A 162 -7.73 29.76 37.69
N ARG A 163 -6.99 29.81 36.57
CA ARG A 163 -5.63 29.29 36.46
C ARG A 163 -4.77 30.28 35.65
N ARG A 164 -4.19 31.24 36.36
CA ARG A 164 -3.41 32.33 35.75
C ARG A 164 -1.96 31.97 35.38
N ALA A 165 -1.42 30.88 35.95
CA ALA A 165 -0.05 30.46 35.71
C ALA A 165 0.02 28.90 35.62
N PRO A 166 -0.56 28.27 34.56
CA PRO A 166 -0.47 26.81 34.39
C PRO A 166 0.98 26.38 34.21
N ALA A 167 1.43 25.45 35.04
CA ALA A 167 2.80 24.95 35.07
C ALA A 167 2.94 23.60 34.35
N PHE A 168 1.96 23.20 33.55
CA PHE A 168 1.96 21.96 32.76
C PHE A 168 1.68 22.25 31.29
N ALA A 169 2.07 21.31 30.44
CA ALA A 169 1.77 21.27 29.02
C ALA A 169 1.41 19.84 28.63
N GLU A 170 0.75 19.64 27.48
CA GLU A 170 0.51 18.31 26.92
C GLU A 170 1.76 17.74 26.28
N GLN A 171 1.94 16.42 26.40
CA GLN A 171 2.91 15.66 25.61
C GLN A 171 2.41 15.54 24.15
N GLY A 172 3.30 15.19 23.22
CA GLY A 172 2.90 14.86 21.86
C GLY A 172 2.18 13.51 21.81
N GLU A 173 1.20 13.41 20.93
CA GLU A 173 0.53 12.13 20.64
C GLU A 173 1.48 11.21 19.89
N GLN A 174 1.51 9.93 20.25
CA GLN A 174 2.26 8.94 19.48
C GLN A 174 1.61 8.76 18.10
N GLY A 175 2.45 8.60 17.07
CA GLY A 175 1.97 8.30 15.73
C GLY A 175 1.29 6.93 15.69
N GLU A 176 0.33 6.78 14.79
CA GLU A 176 -0.31 5.51 14.53
C GLU A 176 0.72 4.47 14.06
N GLU A 177 0.61 3.23 14.54
CA GLU A 177 1.53 2.16 14.21
C GLU A 177 0.75 0.90 13.86
N ARG A 178 1.02 0.33 12.67
CA ARG A 178 0.34 -0.88 12.21
C ARG A 178 1.14 -1.66 11.19
N TRP A 179 0.91 -2.97 11.17
CA TRP A 179 1.37 -3.85 10.12
C TRP A 179 0.33 -3.99 9.03
N LEU A 180 0.76 -3.91 7.79
CA LEU A 180 -0.07 -4.05 6.60
C LEU A 180 0.52 -5.15 5.71
N GLN A 181 -0.37 -5.93 5.09
CA GLN A 181 -0.05 -6.82 4.00
C GLN A 181 -0.27 -6.09 2.68
N LEU A 182 0.76 -6.01 1.88
CA LEU A 182 0.69 -5.56 0.50
C LEU A 182 0.65 -6.79 -0.39
N GLU A 183 -0.29 -6.82 -1.30
CA GLU A 183 -0.42 -7.85 -2.33
C GLU A 183 -0.58 -7.16 -3.67
N LEU A 184 0.36 -7.39 -4.55
CA LEU A 184 0.24 -6.96 -5.92
C LEU A 184 -0.69 -7.93 -6.63
N LYS A 185 -1.93 -7.52 -6.88
CA LYS A 185 -2.79 -8.24 -7.80
C LYS A 185 -2.18 -8.07 -9.17
N LEU A 186 -1.48 -9.08 -9.64
CA LEU A 186 -0.79 -9.07 -10.91
C LEU A 186 -1.75 -8.62 -12.01
N MET A 187 -1.59 -7.39 -12.41
CA MET A 187 -2.18 -6.84 -13.61
C MET A 187 -1.16 -7.14 -14.70
N ALA A 188 -1.40 -8.16 -15.50
CA ALA A 188 -0.72 -8.23 -16.76
C ALA A 188 -1.15 -7.00 -17.56
N ASP A 189 -0.19 -6.18 -18.00
CA ASP A 189 -0.51 -5.12 -18.94
C ASP A 189 -0.96 -5.73 -20.25
N VAL A 190 -0.34 -6.85 -20.62
CA VAL A 190 -0.62 -7.58 -21.84
C VAL A 190 -0.70 -9.09 -21.58
N ALA A 191 -1.79 -9.68 -22.01
CA ALA A 191 -1.96 -11.11 -21.97
C ALA A 191 -1.60 -11.75 -23.32
N LEU A 192 -0.84 -12.85 -23.28
CA LEU A 192 -0.45 -13.65 -24.44
C LEU A 192 -1.45 -14.80 -24.58
N ILE A 193 -2.10 -14.89 -25.74
CA ILE A 193 -2.98 -16.00 -26.11
C ILE A 193 -2.44 -16.70 -27.36
N GLY A 194 -2.63 -18.00 -27.46
CA GLY A 194 -2.15 -18.81 -28.56
C GLY A 194 -2.27 -20.28 -28.26
N PHE A 195 -2.20 -21.10 -29.29
CA PHE A 195 -2.26 -22.57 -29.17
C PHE A 195 -1.17 -23.14 -28.25
N PRO A 196 -1.34 -24.33 -27.67
CA PRO A 196 -0.26 -25.02 -26.99
C PRO A 196 0.97 -25.13 -27.91
N ASN A 197 2.15 -24.93 -27.33
CA ASN A 197 3.44 -24.95 -28.05
C ASN A 197 3.65 -23.85 -29.13
N SER A 198 2.81 -22.83 -29.19
CA SER A 198 2.99 -21.68 -30.09
C SER A 198 4.16 -20.75 -29.70
N GLY A 199 4.92 -21.11 -28.67
CA GLY A 199 6.11 -20.35 -28.24
C GLY A 199 5.86 -19.24 -27.23
N LYS A 200 4.67 -19.12 -26.59
CA LYS A 200 4.33 -18.09 -25.60
C LYS A 200 5.36 -18.01 -24.47
N SER A 201 5.58 -19.07 -23.75
CA SER A 201 6.50 -19.11 -22.60
C SER A 201 7.96 -18.87 -23.04
N THR A 202 8.35 -19.31 -24.24
CA THR A 202 9.66 -19.04 -24.82
C THR A 202 9.83 -17.55 -25.12
N LEU A 203 8.78 -16.93 -25.67
CA LEU A 203 8.77 -15.49 -25.96
C LEU A 203 8.90 -14.66 -24.68
N ILE A 204 8.11 -14.98 -23.65
CA ILE A 204 8.22 -14.34 -22.34
C ILE A 204 9.64 -14.47 -21.78
N SER A 205 10.21 -15.67 -21.83
CA SER A 205 11.56 -15.94 -21.32
C SER A 205 12.65 -15.16 -22.07
N ARG A 206 12.43 -14.92 -23.35
CA ARG A 206 13.40 -14.20 -24.19
C ARG A 206 13.34 -12.69 -24.02
N LEU A 207 12.13 -12.14 -23.82
CA LEU A 207 11.90 -10.71 -23.67
C LEU A 207 12.07 -10.20 -22.26
N SER A 208 11.89 -11.09 -21.27
CA SER A 208 11.92 -10.67 -19.87
C SER A 208 13.31 -10.21 -19.44
N ALA A 209 13.39 -9.01 -18.89
CA ALA A 209 14.61 -8.45 -18.31
C ALA A 209 15.08 -9.17 -17.04
N ALA A 210 14.18 -9.93 -16.38
CA ALA A 210 14.45 -10.79 -15.25
C ALA A 210 14.03 -12.23 -15.58
N ARG A 211 14.53 -13.22 -14.82
CA ARG A 211 14.06 -14.61 -14.99
C ARG A 211 12.55 -14.65 -14.83
N PRO A 212 11.80 -15.20 -15.82
CA PRO A 212 10.35 -15.34 -15.71
C PRO A 212 9.99 -16.06 -14.41
N LYS A 213 9.03 -15.53 -13.68
CA LYS A 213 8.52 -16.18 -12.48
C LYS A 213 7.43 -17.14 -12.90
N ILE A 214 7.59 -18.40 -12.57
CA ILE A 214 6.48 -19.35 -12.54
C ILE A 214 5.72 -19.04 -11.26
N ALA A 215 4.52 -18.48 -11.37
CA ALA A 215 3.77 -18.09 -10.19
C ALA A 215 2.97 -19.29 -9.68
N ASP A 216 3.30 -19.74 -8.44
CA ASP A 216 2.55 -20.76 -7.74
C ASP A 216 1.32 -20.13 -7.08
N TYR A 217 0.23 -20.06 -7.83
CA TYR A 217 -1.04 -19.66 -7.25
C TYR A 217 -1.77 -20.87 -6.66
N PRO A 218 -2.22 -20.83 -5.40
CA PRO A 218 -2.86 -21.96 -4.72
C PRO A 218 -4.15 -22.48 -5.40
N PHE A 219 -4.60 -21.78 -6.44
CA PHE A 219 -5.85 -22.05 -7.15
C PHE A 219 -5.67 -22.33 -8.65
N THR A 220 -4.42 -22.42 -9.15
CA THR A 220 -4.13 -22.74 -10.55
C THR A 220 -3.56 -24.14 -10.68
N THR A 221 -4.15 -24.96 -11.55
CA THR A 221 -3.59 -26.28 -11.94
C THR A 221 -2.46 -26.15 -12.95
N LEU A 222 -2.38 -25.02 -13.66
CA LEU A 222 -1.31 -24.65 -14.59
C LEU A 222 -0.71 -23.32 -14.14
N GLN A 223 0.60 -23.30 -14.02
CA GLN A 223 1.36 -22.13 -13.55
C GLN A 223 1.53 -21.14 -14.68
N PRO A 224 1.05 -19.88 -14.56
CA PRO A 224 1.26 -18.85 -15.56
C PRO A 224 2.72 -18.41 -15.57
N HIS A 225 3.26 -18.20 -16.77
CA HIS A 225 4.54 -17.56 -16.96
C HIS A 225 4.35 -16.05 -17.01
N LEU A 226 5.02 -15.36 -16.11
CA LEU A 226 5.03 -13.89 -16.04
C LEU A 226 6.41 -13.38 -16.41
N GLY A 227 6.46 -12.33 -17.22
CA GLY A 227 7.70 -11.66 -17.59
C GLY A 227 7.55 -10.15 -17.57
N VAL A 228 8.57 -9.46 -17.08
CA VAL A 228 8.66 -8.00 -17.13
C VAL A 228 9.52 -7.62 -18.32
N VAL A 229 8.96 -6.90 -19.27
CA VAL A 229 9.64 -6.43 -20.46
C VAL A 229 9.87 -4.93 -20.37
N ARG A 230 11.09 -4.49 -20.57
CA ARG A 230 11.42 -3.07 -20.67
C ARG A 230 11.22 -2.62 -22.11
N ILE A 231 10.44 -1.57 -22.29
CA ILE A 231 10.12 -0.97 -23.57
C ILE A 231 10.41 0.53 -23.52
N GLY A 232 10.92 1.08 -24.62
CA GLY A 232 11.36 2.47 -24.70
C GLY A 232 12.83 2.64 -24.38
N ASP A 233 13.37 3.84 -24.62
CA ASP A 233 14.76 4.21 -24.38
C ASP A 233 14.88 5.42 -23.45
N GLY A 234 15.83 5.37 -22.53
CA GLY A 234 16.22 6.50 -21.68
C GLY A 234 15.10 6.97 -20.74
N ALA A 235 14.64 8.22 -20.89
CA ALA A 235 13.64 8.82 -20.00
C ALA A 235 12.23 8.24 -20.17
N ASP A 236 11.96 7.59 -21.31
CA ASP A 236 10.68 6.98 -21.66
C ASP A 236 10.66 5.46 -21.42
N GLU A 237 11.69 4.91 -20.77
CA GLU A 237 11.75 3.49 -20.43
C GLU A 237 10.59 3.13 -19.49
N ARG A 238 9.83 2.10 -19.87
CA ARG A 238 8.69 1.57 -19.11
C ARG A 238 8.79 0.07 -18.94
N GLU A 239 8.35 -0.42 -17.82
CA GLU A 239 8.20 -1.85 -17.57
C GLU A 239 6.76 -2.28 -17.90
N VAL A 240 6.63 -3.33 -18.72
CA VAL A 240 5.36 -3.94 -19.12
C VAL A 240 5.33 -5.38 -18.65
N VAL A 241 4.28 -5.76 -17.94
CA VAL A 241 4.09 -7.12 -17.46
C VAL A 241 3.34 -7.92 -18.52
N LEU A 242 4.02 -8.96 -19.04
CA LEU A 242 3.43 -9.96 -19.94
C LEU A 242 2.99 -11.18 -19.12
N ALA A 243 1.79 -11.69 -19.38
CA ALA A 243 1.31 -12.94 -18.80
C ALA A 243 0.93 -13.94 -19.88
N ASP A 244 1.40 -15.18 -19.77
CA ASP A 244 0.89 -16.30 -20.57
C ASP A 244 -0.47 -16.74 -20.01
N ILE A 245 -1.46 -16.93 -20.90
CA ILE A 245 -2.74 -17.54 -20.56
C ILE A 245 -2.70 -19.02 -20.98
N PRO A 246 -2.34 -19.93 -20.07
CA PRO A 246 -2.35 -21.34 -20.40
C PRO A 246 -3.79 -21.87 -20.50
N GLY A 247 -4.05 -22.77 -21.47
CA GLY A 247 -5.28 -23.57 -21.51
C GLY A 247 -6.54 -22.93 -22.09
N LEU A 248 -6.42 -21.84 -22.87
CA LEU A 248 -7.57 -21.23 -23.57
C LEU A 248 -8.14 -22.15 -24.68
N VAL A 249 -7.38 -23.10 -25.21
CA VAL A 249 -7.71 -23.88 -26.42
C VAL A 249 -8.21 -25.29 -26.17
N GLU A 250 -8.14 -25.83 -24.95
CA GLU A 250 -8.61 -27.20 -24.65
C GLU A 250 -9.78 -27.20 -23.68
N GLY A 251 -11.01 -26.94 -24.19
CA GLY A 251 -12.25 -27.19 -23.45
C GLY A 251 -12.54 -26.21 -22.30
N ALA A 252 -12.03 -25.00 -22.36
CA ALA A 252 -12.28 -23.99 -21.33
C ALA A 252 -13.77 -23.58 -21.24
N ALA A 253 -14.51 -23.66 -22.35
CA ALA A 253 -15.95 -23.37 -22.40
C ALA A 253 -16.81 -24.47 -21.76
N ASP A 254 -16.31 -25.71 -21.69
CA ASP A 254 -17.08 -26.87 -21.19
C ASP A 254 -16.92 -27.13 -19.69
N GLY A 255 -16.33 -26.19 -18.93
CA GLY A 255 -16.17 -26.30 -17.48
C GLY A 255 -15.10 -27.31 -17.02
N ARG A 256 -14.38 -27.95 -17.95
CA ARG A 256 -13.28 -28.88 -17.68
C ARG A 256 -11.90 -28.21 -17.75
N GLY A 257 -11.82 -26.95 -18.17
CA GLY A 257 -10.61 -26.15 -18.25
C GLY A 257 -10.39 -25.31 -17.00
N LEU A 258 -9.25 -24.68 -16.93
CA LEU A 258 -8.74 -23.82 -15.85
C LEU A 258 -9.81 -22.98 -15.17
N GLY A 259 -9.93 -23.17 -13.86
CA GLY A 259 -11.03 -22.64 -13.08
C GLY A 259 -11.23 -21.12 -13.26
N GLN A 260 -12.50 -20.69 -13.23
CA GLN A 260 -12.98 -19.30 -13.29
C GLN A 260 -12.18 -18.30 -12.41
N ARG A 261 -11.37 -18.78 -11.48
CA ARG A 261 -10.53 -17.97 -10.60
C ARG A 261 -9.26 -17.46 -11.27
N PHE A 262 -8.64 -18.23 -12.17
CA PHE A 262 -7.44 -17.80 -12.90
C PHE A 262 -7.78 -16.72 -13.93
N LEU A 263 -8.89 -16.89 -14.62
CA LEU A 263 -9.34 -15.99 -15.67
C LEU A 263 -9.74 -14.61 -15.11
N ARG A 264 -10.16 -14.51 -13.85
CA ARG A 264 -10.35 -13.24 -13.15
C ARG A 264 -9.08 -12.39 -13.02
N HIS A 265 -7.91 -13.00 -13.07
CA HIS A 265 -6.63 -12.27 -13.06
C HIS A 265 -6.26 -11.76 -14.45
N VAL A 266 -6.68 -12.48 -15.49
CA VAL A 266 -6.51 -12.09 -16.90
C VAL A 266 -7.53 -11.03 -17.33
N GLU A 267 -8.73 -11.01 -16.74
CA GLU A 267 -9.74 -9.94 -16.91
C GLU A 267 -9.20 -8.54 -16.63
N ARG A 268 -7.99 -8.45 -16.09
CA ARG A 268 -7.29 -7.21 -15.80
C ARG A 268 -6.25 -6.81 -16.84
N ALA A 269 -5.98 -7.66 -17.83
CA ALA A 269 -5.14 -7.28 -18.95
C ALA A 269 -5.73 -6.04 -19.65
N ARG A 270 -4.84 -5.16 -20.06
CA ARG A 270 -5.23 -3.94 -20.79
C ARG A 270 -5.21 -4.17 -22.29
N ALA A 271 -4.45 -5.14 -22.75
CA ALA A 271 -4.29 -5.48 -24.15
C ALA A 271 -3.96 -6.97 -24.33
N LEU A 272 -4.10 -7.46 -25.54
CA LEU A 272 -3.85 -8.84 -25.91
C LEU A 272 -2.79 -8.94 -27.02
N VAL A 273 -1.97 -9.96 -26.95
CA VAL A 273 -1.15 -10.45 -28.06
C VAL A 273 -1.62 -11.84 -28.45
N VAL A 274 -2.11 -11.96 -29.66
CA VAL A 274 -2.55 -13.22 -30.26
C VAL A 274 -1.37 -13.82 -31.02
N LEU A 275 -0.82 -14.93 -30.51
CA LEU A 275 0.26 -15.66 -31.19
C LEU A 275 -0.34 -16.73 -32.08
N VAL A 276 -0.10 -16.61 -33.39
CA VAL A 276 -0.37 -17.63 -34.39
C VAL A 276 0.91 -18.32 -34.78
N ASP A 277 0.88 -19.63 -34.84
CA ASP A 277 2.05 -20.46 -35.12
C ASP A 277 2.25 -20.63 -36.62
N LEU A 278 3.43 -20.21 -37.13
CA LEU A 278 3.79 -20.27 -38.54
C LEU A 278 4.53 -21.56 -38.90
N ALA A 279 4.77 -22.46 -37.97
CA ALA A 279 5.48 -23.70 -38.24
C ALA A 279 4.60 -24.66 -39.05
N GLN A 280 5.26 -25.43 -39.92
CA GLN A 280 4.59 -26.38 -40.87
C GLN A 280 3.90 -27.59 -40.25
N ASP A 281 4.21 -27.89 -39.00
CA ASP A 281 3.66 -29.02 -38.29
C ASP A 281 2.21 -28.83 -37.80
N ARG A 282 1.59 -27.68 -38.15
CA ARG A 282 0.21 -27.33 -37.77
C ARG A 282 -0.79 -27.72 -38.87
N MET A 283 -1.95 -28.18 -38.42
CA MET A 283 -3.07 -28.52 -39.34
C MET A 283 -3.87 -27.26 -39.71
N GLU A 284 -3.97 -26.26 -38.80
CA GLU A 284 -4.71 -25.04 -39.00
C GLU A 284 -3.86 -23.96 -39.62
N SER A 285 -4.40 -23.22 -40.59
CA SER A 285 -3.74 -22.03 -41.12
C SER A 285 -3.63 -20.94 -40.04
N PRO A 286 -2.67 -19.98 -40.17
CA PRO A 286 -2.56 -18.89 -39.22
C PRO A 286 -3.86 -18.08 -39.04
N GLU A 287 -4.62 -17.86 -40.12
CA GLU A 287 -5.92 -17.17 -40.10
C GLU A 287 -6.99 -17.99 -39.34
N GLU A 288 -6.98 -19.30 -39.52
CA GLU A 288 -7.90 -20.19 -38.81
C GLU A 288 -7.57 -20.26 -37.33
N GLN A 289 -6.28 -20.27 -36.98
CA GLN A 289 -5.82 -20.17 -35.57
C GLN A 289 -6.34 -18.89 -34.92
N GLU A 290 -6.21 -17.74 -35.58
CA GLU A 290 -6.73 -16.46 -35.06
C GLU A 290 -8.22 -16.53 -34.83
N ARG A 291 -8.97 -17.04 -35.83
CA ARG A 291 -10.43 -17.15 -35.75
C ARG A 291 -10.88 -18.01 -34.59
N ILE A 292 -10.22 -19.16 -34.37
CA ILE A 292 -10.50 -20.06 -33.24
C ILE A 292 -10.23 -19.35 -31.91
N LEU A 293 -9.04 -18.78 -31.74
CA LEU A 293 -8.63 -18.11 -30.50
C LEU A 293 -9.55 -16.95 -30.16
N THR A 294 -9.91 -16.14 -31.15
CA THR A 294 -10.81 -14.98 -30.94
C THR A 294 -12.23 -15.41 -30.59
N SER A 295 -12.73 -16.47 -31.25
CA SER A 295 -14.06 -17.01 -30.96
C SER A 295 -14.16 -17.61 -29.55
N GLU A 296 -13.11 -18.29 -29.11
CA GLU A 296 -13.03 -18.87 -27.77
C GLU A 296 -12.91 -17.81 -26.68
N LEU A 297 -12.12 -16.77 -26.94
CA LEU A 297 -12.03 -15.61 -26.07
C LEU A 297 -13.38 -14.91 -25.89
N ALA A 298 -14.13 -14.71 -26.99
CA ALA A 298 -15.46 -14.11 -26.97
C ALA A 298 -16.51 -14.94 -26.21
N ARG A 299 -16.40 -16.27 -26.31
CA ARG A 299 -17.25 -17.19 -25.52
C ARG A 299 -16.96 -17.12 -24.04
N TYR A 300 -15.69 -16.84 -23.71
CA TYR A 300 -15.25 -16.75 -22.33
C TYR A 300 -15.63 -15.42 -21.67
N SER A 301 -15.25 -14.29 -22.27
CA SER A 301 -15.53 -12.94 -21.80
C SER A 301 -15.61 -11.96 -22.96
N SER A 302 -16.77 -11.30 -23.10
CA SER A 302 -16.94 -10.22 -24.07
C SER A 302 -15.98 -9.06 -23.80
N GLU A 303 -15.70 -8.77 -22.53
CA GLU A 303 -14.80 -7.68 -22.12
C GLU A 303 -13.36 -7.95 -22.59
N LEU A 304 -12.89 -9.20 -22.50
CA LEU A 304 -11.57 -9.58 -23.00
C LEU A 304 -11.51 -9.57 -24.54
N ALA A 305 -12.58 -9.96 -25.19
CA ALA A 305 -12.66 -9.95 -26.66
C ALA A 305 -12.60 -8.54 -27.25
N ASP A 306 -13.05 -7.53 -26.49
CA ASP A 306 -13.05 -6.11 -26.89
C ASP A 306 -11.73 -5.39 -26.61
N LEU A 307 -10.77 -6.04 -25.95
CA LEU A 307 -9.47 -5.44 -25.66
C LEU A 307 -8.69 -5.13 -26.95
N PRO A 308 -7.90 -4.02 -26.94
CA PRO A 308 -6.93 -3.76 -28.00
C PRO A 308 -5.98 -4.95 -28.17
N ARG A 309 -5.75 -5.38 -29.41
CA ARG A 309 -4.91 -6.56 -29.67
C ARG A 309 -4.04 -6.39 -30.90
N ILE A 310 -2.90 -7.09 -30.88
CA ILE A 310 -2.06 -7.31 -32.06
C ILE A 310 -1.94 -8.80 -32.32
N ILE A 311 -1.84 -9.16 -33.61
CA ILE A 311 -1.64 -10.53 -34.08
C ILE A 311 -0.19 -10.68 -34.47
N VAL A 312 0.47 -11.73 -33.99
CA VAL A 312 1.90 -11.95 -34.18
C VAL A 312 2.14 -13.38 -34.62
N GLY A 313 2.79 -13.56 -35.77
CA GLY A 313 3.26 -14.85 -36.23
C GLY A 313 4.50 -15.29 -35.45
N SER A 314 4.40 -16.41 -34.76
CA SER A 314 5.50 -17.00 -34.01
C SER A 314 6.21 -18.11 -34.79
N ARG A 315 7.42 -18.48 -34.36
CA ARG A 315 8.21 -19.56 -34.94
C ARG A 315 8.49 -19.38 -36.43
N VAL A 316 8.71 -18.12 -36.86
CA VAL A 316 9.01 -17.80 -38.27
C VAL A 316 10.24 -18.56 -38.80
N ASP A 317 11.14 -18.96 -37.92
CA ASP A 317 12.32 -19.78 -38.26
C ASP A 317 11.95 -21.21 -38.74
N LEU A 318 10.75 -21.69 -38.47
CA LEU A 318 10.23 -22.96 -38.92
C LEU A 318 9.18 -22.86 -40.04
N ALA A 319 8.94 -21.62 -40.50
CA ALA A 319 8.01 -21.37 -41.61
C ALA A 319 8.73 -21.65 -42.96
N THR A 320 8.07 -22.39 -43.86
CA THR A 320 8.62 -22.69 -45.21
C THR A 320 8.11 -21.78 -46.30
N SER A 321 7.01 -21.10 -46.06
CA SER A 321 6.46 -20.13 -47.02
C SER A 321 6.57 -18.72 -46.44
N SER A 322 6.94 -17.74 -47.30
CA SER A 322 6.89 -16.31 -46.96
C SER A 322 5.45 -15.86 -46.89
N SER A 323 4.72 -16.26 -45.83
CA SER A 323 3.40 -15.72 -45.57
C SER A 323 3.54 -14.23 -45.30
N VAL A 324 2.78 -13.39 -45.98
CA VAL A 324 2.76 -11.93 -45.77
C VAL A 324 1.96 -11.58 -44.49
N TRP A 325 1.17 -12.52 -44.00
CA TRP A 325 0.30 -12.34 -42.83
C TRP A 325 0.68 -13.31 -41.70
N PRO A 326 0.68 -12.87 -40.44
CA PRO A 326 0.49 -11.49 -39.97
C PRO A 326 1.70 -10.59 -40.27
N GLU A 327 1.52 -9.26 -40.31
CA GLU A 327 2.61 -8.31 -40.58
C GLU A 327 3.77 -8.39 -39.57
N SER A 328 3.44 -8.65 -38.31
CA SER A 328 4.41 -8.87 -37.26
C SER A 328 4.73 -10.34 -37.14
N GLN A 329 5.97 -10.72 -37.46
CA GLN A 329 6.46 -12.10 -37.39
C GLN A 329 7.73 -12.16 -36.54
N ILE A 330 7.80 -13.16 -35.66
CA ILE A 330 8.91 -13.28 -34.70
C ILE A 330 9.41 -14.71 -34.58
N SER A 331 10.68 -14.81 -34.21
CA SER A 331 11.26 -16.03 -33.64
C SER A 331 11.86 -15.72 -32.28
N ALA A 332 11.33 -16.33 -31.24
CA ALA A 332 11.88 -16.23 -29.89
C ALA A 332 13.26 -16.91 -29.79
N VAL A 333 13.56 -17.88 -30.64
CA VAL A 333 14.82 -18.64 -30.66
C VAL A 333 15.91 -17.82 -31.34
N THR A 334 15.68 -17.36 -32.58
CA THR A 334 16.68 -16.61 -33.35
C THR A 334 16.78 -15.14 -32.99
N GLY A 335 15.72 -14.58 -32.39
CA GLY A 335 15.60 -13.15 -32.11
C GLY A 335 15.03 -12.33 -33.25
N ALA A 336 14.70 -12.96 -34.40
CA ALA A 336 14.17 -12.25 -35.57
C ALA A 336 12.83 -11.58 -35.18
N GLY A 337 12.65 -10.31 -35.60
CA GLY A 337 11.44 -9.54 -35.42
C GLY A 337 11.15 -9.04 -33.99
N LEU A 338 11.94 -9.41 -32.98
CA LEU A 338 11.67 -9.04 -31.57
C LEU A 338 11.73 -7.53 -31.32
N ASN A 339 12.64 -6.79 -31.96
CA ASN A 339 12.73 -5.33 -31.81
C ASN A 339 11.47 -4.63 -32.36
N SER A 340 11.00 -5.04 -33.54
CA SER A 340 9.78 -4.50 -34.12
C SER A 340 8.56 -4.85 -33.26
N PHE A 341 8.53 -6.05 -32.71
CA PHE A 341 7.48 -6.49 -31.80
C PHE A 341 7.46 -5.67 -30.49
N THR A 342 8.62 -5.42 -29.86
CA THR A 342 8.71 -4.58 -28.65
C THR A 342 8.24 -3.15 -28.92
N TYR A 343 8.52 -2.61 -30.10
CA TYR A 343 8.02 -1.30 -30.50
C TYR A 343 6.48 -1.31 -30.66
N ALA A 344 5.94 -2.30 -31.37
CA ALA A 344 4.48 -2.48 -31.53
C ALA A 344 3.78 -2.69 -30.18
N LEU A 345 4.41 -3.43 -29.27
CA LEU A 345 3.92 -3.64 -27.90
C LEU A 345 3.84 -2.33 -27.12
N SER A 346 4.83 -1.43 -27.28
CA SER A 346 4.81 -0.09 -26.68
C SER A 346 3.60 0.72 -27.13
N GLY A 347 3.35 0.75 -28.45
CA GLY A 347 2.17 1.43 -29.01
C GLY A 347 0.86 0.84 -28.49
N LEU A 348 0.75 -0.49 -28.47
CA LEU A 348 -0.44 -1.19 -28.00
C LEU A 348 -0.77 -0.85 -26.53
N VAL A 349 0.23 -0.81 -25.65
CA VAL A 349 0.05 -0.47 -24.23
C VAL A 349 -0.34 1.00 -24.06
N GLN A 350 0.22 1.90 -24.88
CA GLN A 350 -0.16 3.32 -24.85
C GLN A 350 -1.61 3.52 -25.28
N ASP A 351 -2.03 2.90 -26.38
CA ASP A 351 -3.42 2.95 -26.85
C ASP A 351 -4.40 2.37 -25.84
N ALA A 352 -4.04 1.24 -25.24
CA ALA A 352 -4.83 0.62 -24.19
C ALA A 352 -4.97 1.52 -22.96
N ALA A 353 -3.91 2.24 -22.57
CA ALA A 353 -3.94 3.18 -21.45
C ALA A 353 -4.89 4.37 -21.72
N GLN A 354 -5.04 4.79 -22.97
CA GLN A 354 -5.95 5.88 -23.37
C GLN A 354 -7.43 5.42 -23.44
N ARG A 355 -7.68 4.17 -23.82
CA ARG A 355 -9.04 3.60 -24.02
C ARG A 355 -9.62 2.94 -22.77
N GLY A 356 -8.77 2.63 -21.78
CA GLY A 356 -9.18 1.88 -20.60
C GLY A 356 -10.28 2.57 -19.79
N PRO A 357 -11.28 1.83 -19.28
CA PRO A 357 -12.24 2.38 -18.35
C PRO A 357 -11.50 2.99 -17.15
N GLN A 358 -11.96 4.14 -16.67
CA GLN A 358 -11.46 4.73 -15.44
C GLN A 358 -11.77 3.76 -14.29
N ARG A 359 -10.81 2.89 -13.98
CA ARG A 359 -10.92 1.98 -12.84
C ARG A 359 -10.91 2.84 -11.57
N ARG A 360 -11.99 2.75 -10.81
CA ARG A 360 -12.09 3.49 -9.55
C ARG A 360 -11.36 2.71 -8.48
N SER A 361 -10.37 3.34 -7.87
CA SER A 361 -9.77 2.84 -6.64
C SER A 361 -10.82 2.78 -5.54
N THR A 362 -10.79 1.72 -4.75
CA THR A 362 -11.64 1.60 -3.57
C THR A 362 -10.76 1.79 -2.35
N VAL A 363 -10.98 2.88 -1.62
CA VAL A 363 -10.40 3.08 -0.30
C VAL A 363 -11.54 2.92 0.71
N VAL A 364 -11.46 1.89 1.53
CA VAL A 364 -12.41 1.68 2.60
C VAL A 364 -12.01 2.58 3.76
N SER A 365 -12.65 3.74 3.87
CA SER A 365 -12.53 4.61 5.03
C SER A 365 -13.63 4.25 6.01
N ARG A 366 -13.27 3.59 7.10
CA ARG A 366 -14.17 3.45 8.25
C ARG A 366 -13.70 4.43 9.30
N PRO A 367 -14.41 5.55 9.52
CA PRO A 367 -14.10 6.40 10.64
C PRO A 367 -14.24 5.57 11.93
N GLU A 368 -13.20 5.63 12.76
CA GLU A 368 -13.30 5.04 14.09
C GLU A 368 -14.52 5.65 14.80
N PRO A 369 -15.33 4.85 15.48
CA PRO A 369 -16.51 5.37 16.16
C PRO A 369 -16.09 6.43 17.17
N GLU A 370 -16.49 7.66 16.93
CA GLU A 370 -16.33 8.77 17.85
C GLU A 370 -17.23 8.51 19.07
N GLY A 371 -16.68 7.92 20.11
CA GLY A 371 -17.44 7.69 21.33
C GLY A 371 -16.66 6.88 22.35
N VAL A 372 -17.01 7.10 23.60
CA VAL A 372 -16.47 6.34 24.72
C VAL A 372 -17.20 5.02 24.80
N ARG A 373 -16.46 3.92 24.80
CA ARG A 373 -16.95 2.57 25.07
C ARG A 373 -16.34 2.06 26.36
N VAL A 374 -17.14 1.38 27.17
CA VAL A 374 -16.70 0.78 28.41
C VAL A 374 -16.95 -0.72 28.34
N ALA A 375 -15.89 -1.50 28.50
CA ALA A 375 -15.96 -2.95 28.63
C ALA A 375 -15.58 -3.34 30.05
N ARG A 376 -16.36 -4.25 30.67
CA ARG A 376 -16.03 -4.82 31.95
C ARG A 376 -15.18 -6.06 31.76
N LEU A 377 -14.01 -6.10 32.36
CA LEU A 377 -13.16 -7.29 32.45
C LEU A 377 -13.53 -8.10 33.72
N ALA A 378 -12.87 -9.26 33.87
CA ALA A 378 -13.03 -10.07 35.07
C ALA A 378 -12.65 -9.27 36.33
N GLY A 379 -13.50 -9.33 37.36
CA GLY A 379 -13.30 -8.59 38.61
C GLY A 379 -13.91 -7.17 38.57
N LYS A 380 -13.21 -6.23 39.20
CA LYS A 380 -13.60 -4.81 39.33
C LYS A 380 -12.81 -3.90 38.37
N VAL A 381 -12.44 -4.43 37.19
CA VAL A 381 -11.67 -3.69 36.21
C VAL A 381 -12.54 -3.31 35.00
N PHE A 382 -12.58 -2.03 34.67
CA PHE A 382 -13.30 -1.49 33.54
C PHE A 382 -12.28 -0.92 32.52
N VAL A 383 -12.43 -1.27 31.26
CA VAL A 383 -11.59 -0.73 30.18
C VAL A 383 -12.40 0.30 29.42
N VAL A 384 -11.88 1.51 29.40
CA VAL A 384 -12.43 2.62 28.64
C VAL A 384 -11.66 2.70 27.34
N SER A 385 -12.35 2.54 26.21
CA SER A 385 -11.82 2.72 24.87
C SER A 385 -12.52 3.89 24.18
N GLY A 386 -11.76 4.62 23.40
CA GLY A 386 -12.22 5.78 22.65
C GLY A 386 -11.09 6.77 22.49
N ARG A 387 -10.78 7.09 21.24
CA ARG A 387 -9.63 7.91 20.85
C ARG A 387 -9.47 9.18 21.68
N LEU A 388 -10.57 9.91 21.93
CA LEU A 388 -10.50 11.17 22.68
C LEU A 388 -10.22 10.95 24.17
N ALA A 389 -10.73 9.86 24.77
CA ALA A 389 -10.48 9.53 26.17
C ALA A 389 -9.04 9.04 26.35
N GLU A 390 -8.58 8.12 25.53
CA GLU A 390 -7.21 7.61 25.53
C GLU A 390 -6.21 8.73 25.30
N ARG A 391 -6.48 9.61 24.32
CA ARG A 391 -5.67 10.79 24.05
C ARG A 391 -5.59 11.73 25.24
N ALA A 392 -6.71 11.99 25.93
CA ALA A 392 -6.72 12.89 27.08
C ALA A 392 -5.78 12.42 28.18
N VAL A 393 -5.67 11.10 28.36
CA VAL A 393 -4.80 10.49 29.39
C VAL A 393 -3.35 10.40 28.91
N ALA A 394 -3.13 9.98 27.67
CA ALA A 394 -1.79 9.78 27.09
C ALA A 394 -0.98 11.06 26.93
N LEU A 395 -1.65 12.19 26.69
CA LEU A 395 -0.98 13.48 26.45
C LEU A 395 -0.67 14.26 27.73
N SER A 396 -1.07 13.78 28.90
CA SER A 396 -0.95 14.52 30.15
C SER A 396 0.10 13.92 31.06
N ASP A 397 0.91 14.78 31.67
CA ASP A 397 1.83 14.38 32.73
C ASP A 397 1.03 14.13 34.02
N LEU A 398 0.74 12.86 34.29
CA LEU A 398 -0.05 12.44 35.46
C LEU A 398 0.71 12.57 36.79
N THR A 399 1.97 13.02 36.78
CA THR A 399 2.71 13.34 37.99
C THR A 399 2.38 14.75 38.51
N ASP A 400 1.84 15.62 37.63
CA ASP A 400 1.39 16.96 37.99
C ASP A 400 -0.10 16.98 38.38
N GLN A 401 -0.41 17.47 39.58
CA GLN A 401 -1.79 17.51 40.10
C GLN A 401 -2.73 18.39 39.27
N ASP A 402 -2.21 19.45 38.65
CA ASP A 402 -3.02 20.32 37.81
C ASP A 402 -3.32 19.67 36.47
N ALA A 403 -2.39 18.90 35.93
CA ALA A 403 -2.59 18.08 34.75
C ALA A 403 -3.63 16.96 35.02
N VAL A 404 -3.54 16.29 36.16
CA VAL A 404 -4.52 15.27 36.56
C VAL A 404 -5.94 15.86 36.64
N ARG A 405 -6.11 17.01 37.29
CA ARG A 405 -7.40 17.71 37.35
C ARG A 405 -7.91 18.11 35.97
N HIS A 406 -7.02 18.51 35.07
CA HIS A 406 -7.39 18.80 33.69
C HIS A 406 -7.91 17.54 32.95
N VAL A 407 -7.20 16.44 33.08
CA VAL A 407 -7.59 15.13 32.50
C VAL A 407 -8.94 14.68 33.01
N GLN A 408 -9.16 14.72 34.32
CA GLN A 408 -10.44 14.34 34.93
C GLN A 408 -11.59 15.19 34.36
N LYS A 409 -11.42 16.52 34.30
CA LYS A 409 -12.41 17.41 33.68
C LYS A 409 -12.70 17.08 32.22
N LYS A 410 -11.67 16.74 31.45
CA LYS A 410 -11.79 16.36 30.05
C LYS A 410 -12.48 15.01 29.87
N LEU A 411 -12.13 13.97 30.65
CA LEU A 411 -12.80 12.68 30.65
C LEU A 411 -14.29 12.82 31.02
N ARG A 412 -14.61 13.69 32.00
CA ARG A 412 -15.98 14.00 32.36
C ARG A 412 -16.75 14.65 31.19
N SER A 413 -16.16 15.63 30.53
CA SER A 413 -16.77 16.29 29.37
C SER A 413 -17.01 15.33 28.18
N LEU A 414 -16.18 14.29 28.04
CA LEU A 414 -16.34 13.21 27.07
C LEU A 414 -17.40 12.17 27.47
N GLY A 415 -17.98 12.29 28.67
CA GLY A 415 -19.02 11.38 29.18
C GLY A 415 -18.50 10.05 29.69
N VAL A 416 -17.20 9.92 29.98
CA VAL A 416 -16.59 8.70 30.51
C VAL A 416 -17.23 8.25 31.80
N GLU A 417 -17.48 9.18 32.75
CA GLU A 417 -18.12 8.89 34.04
C GLU A 417 -19.52 8.30 33.85
N ARG A 418 -20.32 8.89 32.96
CA ARG A 418 -21.66 8.38 32.63
C ARG A 418 -21.62 6.98 32.01
N ALA A 419 -20.61 6.74 31.14
CA ALA A 419 -20.44 5.44 30.53
C ALA A 419 -20.00 4.37 31.54
N LEU A 420 -19.11 4.71 32.46
CA LEU A 420 -18.69 3.85 33.59
C LEU A 420 -19.84 3.52 34.51
N ALA A 421 -20.62 4.52 34.92
CA ALA A 421 -21.81 4.32 35.77
C ALA A 421 -22.84 3.38 35.10
N ARG A 422 -23.09 3.55 33.78
CA ARG A 422 -23.96 2.64 33.01
C ARG A 422 -23.41 1.21 32.94
N ALA A 423 -22.09 1.05 32.91
CA ALA A 423 -21.45 -0.26 32.95
C ALA A 423 -21.40 -0.88 34.35
N GLY A 424 -21.85 -0.17 35.38
CA GLY A 424 -21.93 -0.65 36.75
C GLY A 424 -20.66 -0.45 37.56
N ALA A 425 -19.80 0.47 37.19
CA ALA A 425 -18.62 0.84 38.00
C ALA A 425 -19.01 1.54 39.29
N LYS A 426 -18.31 1.23 40.39
CA LYS A 426 -18.51 1.78 41.73
C LYS A 426 -17.24 2.50 42.19
N ALA A 427 -17.36 3.39 43.15
CA ALA A 427 -16.23 4.03 43.81
C ALA A 427 -15.18 2.98 44.23
N GLY A 428 -13.93 3.23 43.92
CA GLY A 428 -12.81 2.33 44.20
C GLY A 428 -12.54 1.24 43.13
N ASP A 429 -13.37 1.14 42.08
CA ASP A 429 -13.11 0.22 40.98
C ASP A 429 -11.94 0.73 40.09
N THR A 430 -11.19 -0.19 39.48
CA THR A 430 -10.08 0.14 38.62
C THR A 430 -10.58 0.42 37.20
N VAL A 431 -10.19 1.56 36.66
CA VAL A 431 -10.50 1.99 35.29
C VAL A 431 -9.22 2.09 34.49
N ARG A 432 -9.10 1.31 33.42
CA ARG A 432 -7.99 1.37 32.47
C ARG A 432 -8.39 2.20 31.26
N VAL A 433 -7.58 3.24 30.98
CA VAL A 433 -7.75 4.10 29.81
C VAL A 433 -6.43 4.07 29.04
N GLY A 434 -6.39 3.34 27.92
CA GLY A 434 -5.14 3.05 27.23
C GLY A 434 -4.12 2.33 28.13
N PRO A 435 -2.88 2.83 28.27
CA PRO A 435 -1.87 2.23 29.12
C PRO A 435 -1.99 2.60 30.62
N VAL A 436 -2.90 3.51 30.97
CA VAL A 436 -2.99 4.08 32.33
C VAL A 436 -4.13 3.45 33.10
N GLU A 437 -3.85 3.11 34.38
CA GLU A 437 -4.83 2.66 35.36
C GLU A 437 -5.18 3.79 36.33
N LEU A 438 -6.48 4.03 36.50
CA LEU A 438 -7.04 5.05 37.37
C LEU A 438 -8.02 4.41 38.33
N THR A 439 -8.23 4.99 39.50
CA THR A 439 -9.32 4.60 40.43
C THR A 439 -10.55 5.43 40.12
N PHE A 440 -11.69 4.79 40.00
CA PHE A 440 -12.96 5.48 39.78
C PHE A 440 -13.48 6.09 41.09
N GLU A 441 -13.55 7.40 41.07
CA GLU A 441 -14.18 8.17 42.14
C GLU A 441 -15.32 9.00 41.51
N PRO A 442 -16.58 8.56 41.63
CA PRO A 442 -17.68 9.36 41.15
C PRO A 442 -17.79 10.63 41.98
N ASP A 443 -18.03 11.78 41.34
CA ASP A 443 -18.40 12.98 42.10
C ASP A 443 -19.69 12.68 42.90
N GLU A 444 -19.59 12.83 44.18
CA GLU A 444 -20.78 12.97 45.02
C GLU A 444 -21.43 14.30 44.63
N GLY A 445 -22.42 14.20 43.71
CA GLY A 445 -23.04 15.37 43.10
C GLY A 445 -23.59 16.36 44.14
N GLU A 446 -23.28 17.64 43.93
CA GLU A 446 -24.13 18.74 44.37
C GLU A 446 -25.44 18.78 43.59
#